data_3274fabb166aa5f7ba400e1777bf0306
#
_entry.id   3274fabb166aa5f7ba400e1777bf0306
#
_cell.length_a   1.000
_cell.length_b   1.000
_cell.length_c   1.000
_cell.angle_alpha   90.00
_cell.angle_beta   90.00
_cell.angle_gamma   90.00
#
_symmetry.space_group_name_H-M   'P 1'
#
loop_
_entity.id
_entity.type
_entity.pdbx_description
1 polymer ?
#
loop_
_entity_poly.entity_id
_entity_poly.type
_entity_poly.pdbx_seq_one_letter_code
_entity_poly.pdbx_strand_id
1 'polypeptide(L)'
;TEDMSSQGLTSGKTAMKVNGVSVVALATATPMYRDLATGDKGDDVLALNNELARLGLPASAKSTTYTWNTSQGVKQLMSAAGNTSDGSLPLTDVLWIPAASVRVNEWAGTVGATVAGGSVVGKVPGSVTKFSIQNGQPSELDRTVTLIGQTATLKAGTTEVDDAEFCAKVAATQEFQSLTSDMLATGLEASVQLV
;
A
#
# COMPACT_ATOMS: atom_id res chain seq x y z
N THR A 1 10.02 -18.97 6.80
CA THR A 1 9.59 -17.87 5.93
C THR A 1 9.27 -18.47 4.59
N GLU A 2 8.00 -18.42 4.21
CA GLU A 2 7.60 -18.69 2.83
C GLU A 2 8.26 -17.66 1.95
N ASP A 3 8.66 -18.06 0.74
CA ASP A 3 9.24 -17.18 -0.26
C ASP A 3 8.19 -16.10 -0.62
N MET A 4 8.36 -14.90 -0.11
CA MET A 4 7.45 -13.76 -0.31
C MET A 4 7.63 -13.13 -1.69
N SER A 5 8.58 -13.60 -2.51
CA SER A 5 8.86 -13.04 -3.85
C SER A 5 7.73 -13.28 -4.85
N SER A 6 6.87 -14.28 -4.60
CA SER A 6 5.70 -14.59 -5.43
C SER A 6 4.36 -14.17 -4.81
N GLN A 7 4.35 -13.81 -3.53
CA GLN A 7 3.14 -13.41 -2.80
C GLN A 7 3.21 -11.92 -2.46
N GLY A 8 2.23 -11.15 -2.94
CA GLY A 8 2.11 -9.74 -2.58
C GLY A 8 1.84 -9.55 -1.08
N LEU A 9 2.22 -8.41 -0.53
CA LEU A 9 1.81 -7.97 0.79
C LEU A 9 0.37 -7.50 0.74
N THR A 10 -0.44 -7.98 1.69
CA THR A 10 -1.85 -7.58 1.80
C THR A 10 -2.09 -7.00 3.19
N SER A 11 -2.76 -5.85 3.22
CA SER A 11 -3.12 -5.18 4.47
C SER A 11 -3.94 -6.10 5.39
N GLY A 12 -3.58 -6.09 6.67
CA GLY A 12 -4.19 -6.96 7.68
C GLY A 12 -3.61 -8.38 7.73
N LYS A 13 -2.57 -8.69 6.92
CA LYS A 13 -1.90 -10.00 6.92
C LYS A 13 -0.46 -9.87 7.41
N THR A 14 0.09 -10.98 7.90
CA THR A 14 1.50 -11.05 8.29
C THR A 14 2.38 -10.84 7.07
N ALA A 15 3.26 -9.84 7.13
CA ALA A 15 4.28 -9.58 6.11
C ALA A 15 5.52 -10.46 6.33
N MET A 16 5.98 -10.57 7.56
CA MET A 16 7.17 -11.35 7.95
C MET A 16 7.13 -11.62 9.44
N LYS A 17 8.08 -12.44 9.91
CA LYS A 17 8.33 -12.64 11.34
C LYS A 17 9.74 -12.20 11.70
N VAL A 18 9.85 -11.44 12.77
CA VAL A 18 11.12 -11.00 13.36
C VAL A 18 11.19 -11.50 14.80
N ASN A 19 12.21 -12.29 15.12
CA ASN A 19 12.36 -12.90 16.45
C ASN A 19 11.11 -13.66 16.93
N GLY A 20 10.39 -14.32 16.01
CA GLY A 20 9.16 -15.04 16.34
C GLY A 20 7.88 -14.19 16.40
N VAL A 21 8.00 -12.86 16.38
CA VAL A 21 6.86 -11.93 16.37
C VAL A 21 6.46 -11.62 14.91
N SER A 22 5.17 -11.69 14.62
CA SER A 22 4.65 -11.36 13.31
C SER A 22 4.60 -9.84 13.12
N VAL A 23 5.16 -9.34 12.01
CA VAL A 23 5.00 -7.96 11.55
C VAL A 23 3.84 -7.93 10.58
N VAL A 24 2.83 -7.10 10.85
CA VAL A 24 1.59 -7.03 10.06
C VAL A 24 1.68 -5.90 9.04
N ALA A 25 1.36 -6.18 7.78
CA ALA A 25 1.24 -5.14 6.76
C ALA A 25 -0.03 -4.33 6.97
N LEU A 26 0.06 -3.00 6.93
CA LEU A 26 -1.09 -2.09 7.02
C LEU A 26 -1.03 -0.99 5.96
N ALA A 27 -2.13 -0.85 5.20
CA ALA A 27 -2.31 0.17 4.18
C ALA A 27 -3.05 1.39 4.77
N THR A 28 -2.38 2.13 5.62
CA THR A 28 -2.94 3.36 6.19
C THR A 28 -2.66 4.56 5.29
N ALA A 29 -3.62 5.49 5.17
CA ALA A 29 -3.47 6.70 4.34
C ALA A 29 -2.26 7.56 4.76
N THR A 30 -1.93 7.54 6.05
CA THR A 30 -0.73 8.18 6.61
C THR A 30 0.13 7.10 7.25
N PRO A 31 1.43 7.00 6.91
CA PRO A 31 2.34 6.09 7.60
C PRO A 31 2.37 6.36 9.11
N MET A 32 2.37 5.31 9.91
CA MET A 32 2.57 5.44 11.35
C MET A 32 4.03 5.84 11.62
N TYR A 33 4.23 6.72 12.59
CA TYR A 33 5.55 7.25 12.97
C TYR A 33 5.85 7.10 14.46
N ARG A 34 4.93 6.50 15.22
CA ARG A 34 5.03 6.27 16.66
C ARG A 34 4.20 5.04 17.06
N ASP A 35 4.44 4.56 18.26
CA ASP A 35 3.56 3.60 18.91
C ASP A 35 2.20 4.25 19.19
N LEU A 36 1.13 3.46 19.09
CA LEU A 36 -0.23 3.92 19.32
C LEU A 36 -0.91 3.13 20.44
N ALA A 37 -1.57 3.85 21.34
CA ALA A 37 -2.30 3.29 22.47
C ALA A 37 -3.61 4.05 22.74
N THR A 38 -4.46 3.47 23.59
CA THR A 38 -5.73 4.10 24.00
C THR A 38 -5.50 5.50 24.57
N GLY A 39 -6.21 6.48 24.04
CA GLY A 39 -6.12 7.89 24.40
C GLY A 39 -5.30 8.74 23.42
N ASP A 40 -4.47 8.13 22.56
CA ASP A 40 -3.73 8.84 21.53
C ASP A 40 -4.67 9.50 20.52
N LYS A 41 -4.18 10.61 19.94
CA LYS A 41 -4.91 11.38 18.94
C LYS A 41 -3.99 11.82 17.82
N GLY A 42 -4.53 11.86 16.59
CA GLY A 42 -3.80 12.33 15.41
C GLY A 42 -4.32 11.75 14.11
N ASP A 43 -3.71 12.19 13.00
CA ASP A 43 -4.02 11.69 11.66
C ASP A 43 -3.56 10.23 11.47
N ASP A 44 -2.52 9.82 12.17
CA ASP A 44 -2.07 8.44 12.26
C ASP A 44 -3.13 7.52 12.89
N VAL A 45 -3.81 8.00 13.94
CA VAL A 45 -4.93 7.28 14.58
C VAL A 45 -6.16 7.25 13.66
N LEU A 46 -6.47 8.36 12.98
CA LEU A 46 -7.54 8.41 11.99
C LEU A 46 -7.30 7.39 10.87
N ALA A 47 -6.09 7.35 10.34
CA ALA A 47 -5.70 6.42 9.29
C ALA A 47 -5.81 4.96 9.75
N LEU A 48 -5.35 4.65 10.96
CA LEU A 48 -5.51 3.32 11.58
C LEU A 48 -6.97 2.94 11.77
N ASN A 49 -7.80 3.82 12.33
CA ASN A 49 -9.22 3.57 12.55
C ASN A 49 -9.97 3.26 11.24
N ASN A 50 -9.67 4.02 10.19
CA ASN A 50 -10.28 3.80 8.88
C ASN A 50 -9.83 2.46 8.28
N GLU A 51 -8.56 2.09 8.43
CA GLU A 51 -8.04 0.83 7.92
C GLU A 51 -8.60 -0.37 8.69
N LEU A 52 -8.67 -0.33 10.01
CA LEU A 52 -9.32 -1.37 10.82
C LEU A 52 -10.77 -1.56 10.40
N ALA A 53 -11.52 -0.48 10.20
CA ALA A 53 -12.90 -0.53 9.73
C ALA A 53 -13.00 -1.14 8.31
N ARG A 54 -12.09 -0.79 7.39
CA ARG A 54 -12.00 -1.39 6.05
C ARG A 54 -11.76 -2.90 6.11
N LEU A 55 -10.97 -3.34 7.08
CA LEU A 55 -10.67 -4.77 7.33
C LEU A 55 -11.82 -5.50 8.05
N GLY A 56 -12.91 -4.81 8.39
CA GLY A 56 -14.05 -5.38 9.13
C GLY A 56 -13.77 -5.63 10.60
N LEU A 57 -12.73 -4.99 11.15
CA LEU A 57 -12.35 -5.08 12.56
C LEU A 57 -13.01 -3.97 13.38
N PRO A 58 -13.22 -4.17 14.71
CA PRO A 58 -13.70 -3.12 15.59
C PRO A 58 -12.84 -1.86 15.47
N ALA A 59 -13.48 -0.72 15.22
CA ALA A 59 -12.81 0.57 15.11
C ALA A 59 -13.79 1.72 15.28
N SER A 60 -13.26 2.89 15.62
CA SER A 60 -13.99 4.15 15.58
C SER A 60 -13.70 4.88 14.26
N ALA A 61 -14.26 4.37 13.15
CA ALA A 61 -14.05 4.94 11.83
C ALA A 61 -14.25 6.48 11.83
N LYS A 62 -13.42 7.18 11.06
CA LYS A 62 -13.40 8.66 10.96
C LYS A 62 -13.06 9.40 12.27
N SER A 63 -12.64 8.69 13.32
CA SER A 63 -12.19 9.30 14.58
C SER A 63 -10.67 9.46 14.57
N THR A 64 -10.20 10.62 15.02
CA THR A 64 -8.79 10.89 15.30
C THR A 64 -8.34 10.40 16.67
N THR A 65 -9.22 9.75 17.44
CA THR A 65 -8.94 9.28 18.80
C THR A 65 -8.83 7.75 18.81
N TYR A 66 -7.78 7.24 19.43
CA TYR A 66 -7.60 5.81 19.72
C TYR A 66 -8.50 5.44 20.89
N THR A 67 -9.61 4.79 20.58
CA THR A 67 -10.64 4.44 21.56
C THR A 67 -10.48 2.99 22.03
N TRP A 68 -11.30 2.59 22.98
CA TRP A 68 -11.42 1.19 23.36
C TRP A 68 -11.78 0.28 22.16
N ASN A 69 -12.67 0.74 21.26
CA ASN A 69 -12.99 -0.02 20.03
C ASN A 69 -11.76 -0.22 19.15
N THR A 70 -10.93 0.81 18.98
CA THR A 70 -9.67 0.72 18.25
C THR A 70 -8.75 -0.32 18.88
N SER A 71 -8.63 -0.30 20.21
CA SER A 71 -7.85 -1.30 20.96
C SER A 71 -8.35 -2.72 20.73
N GLN A 72 -9.69 -2.94 20.69
CA GLN A 72 -10.23 -4.27 20.38
C GLN A 72 -9.95 -4.71 18.94
N GLY A 73 -9.98 -3.78 17.98
CA GLY A 73 -9.61 -4.05 16.60
C GLY A 73 -8.13 -4.46 16.45
N VAL A 74 -7.24 -3.74 17.12
CA VAL A 74 -5.82 -4.08 17.17
C VAL A 74 -5.58 -5.44 17.82
N LYS A 75 -6.25 -5.75 18.92
CA LYS A 75 -6.17 -7.10 19.53
C LYS A 75 -6.56 -8.20 18.55
N GLN A 76 -7.67 -8.02 17.82
CA GLN A 76 -8.12 -9.00 16.85
C GLN A 76 -7.14 -9.11 15.66
N LEU A 77 -6.63 -7.98 15.16
CA LEU A 77 -5.63 -7.94 14.11
C LEU A 77 -4.38 -8.72 14.49
N MET A 78 -3.82 -8.44 15.68
CA MET A 78 -2.61 -9.09 16.18
C MET A 78 -2.84 -10.57 16.48
N SER A 79 -3.99 -10.93 17.05
CA SER A 79 -4.37 -12.32 17.30
C SER A 79 -4.48 -13.12 15.98
N ALA A 80 -5.04 -12.53 14.92
CA ALA A 80 -5.12 -13.15 13.61
C ALA A 80 -3.72 -13.38 12.97
N ALA A 81 -2.73 -12.58 13.35
CA ALA A 81 -1.33 -12.74 12.97
C ALA A 81 -0.55 -13.72 13.89
N GLY A 82 -1.18 -14.23 14.93
CA GLY A 82 -0.56 -15.12 15.92
C GLY A 82 0.24 -14.40 17.01
N ASN A 83 0.07 -13.08 17.15
CA ASN A 83 0.67 -12.28 18.21
C ASN A 83 -0.30 -12.10 19.39
N THR A 84 0.24 -11.98 20.60
CA THR A 84 -0.52 -11.43 21.74
C THR A 84 -0.39 -9.91 21.74
N SER A 85 -1.48 -9.20 22.05
CA SER A 85 -1.48 -7.74 22.17
C SER A 85 -2.37 -7.33 23.35
N ASP A 86 -1.93 -6.32 24.08
CA ASP A 86 -2.73 -5.64 25.10
C ASP A 86 -3.74 -4.64 24.48
N GLY A 87 -3.64 -4.47 23.16
CA GLY A 87 -4.45 -3.54 22.36
C GLY A 87 -3.76 -2.23 22.08
N SER A 88 -2.47 -2.09 22.39
CA SER A 88 -1.58 -1.10 21.81
C SER A 88 -1.00 -1.63 20.50
N LEU A 89 -0.51 -0.74 19.67
CA LEU A 89 0.11 -1.04 18.39
C LEU A 89 1.52 -0.45 18.34
N PRO A 90 2.55 -1.27 18.68
CA PRO A 90 3.94 -0.87 18.53
C PRO A 90 4.30 -0.68 17.05
N LEU A 91 5.06 0.35 16.75
CA LEU A 91 5.53 0.63 15.39
C LEU A 91 6.38 -0.53 14.82
N THR A 92 7.07 -1.27 15.69
CA THR A 92 7.88 -2.44 15.33
C THR A 92 7.07 -3.62 14.81
N ASP A 93 5.78 -3.67 15.12
CA ASP A 93 4.90 -4.79 14.76
C ASP A 93 4.12 -4.51 13.46
N VAL A 94 4.39 -3.36 12.82
CA VAL A 94 3.69 -2.90 11.62
C VAL A 94 4.67 -2.62 10.49
N LEU A 95 4.31 -3.09 9.30
CA LEU A 95 4.93 -2.68 8.04
C LEU A 95 3.90 -1.85 7.25
N TRP A 96 4.19 -0.57 7.05
CA TRP A 96 3.36 0.26 6.19
C TRP A 96 3.48 -0.15 4.73
N ILE A 97 2.35 -0.23 4.03
CA ILE A 97 2.28 -0.46 2.58
C ILE A 97 1.38 0.61 1.93
N PRO A 98 1.72 1.08 0.72
CA PRO A 98 1.03 2.21 0.08
C PRO A 98 -0.37 1.88 -0.45
N ALA A 99 -0.74 0.60 -0.53
CA ALA A 99 -2.04 0.15 -1.03
C ALA A 99 -2.50 -1.10 -0.30
N ALA A 100 -3.79 -1.42 -0.39
CA ALA A 100 -4.40 -2.59 0.27
C ALA A 100 -3.74 -3.92 -0.08
N SER A 101 -3.14 -4.00 -1.27
CA SER A 101 -2.28 -5.10 -1.69
C SER A 101 -1.16 -4.53 -2.55
N VAL A 102 0.07 -4.96 -2.32
CA VAL A 102 1.25 -4.57 -3.09
C VAL A 102 2.08 -5.79 -3.42
N ARG A 103 2.67 -5.84 -4.61
CA ARG A 103 3.70 -6.84 -4.93
C ARG A 103 5.05 -6.39 -4.38
N VAL A 104 5.85 -7.35 -3.98
CA VAL A 104 7.25 -7.12 -3.61
C VAL A 104 8.11 -7.55 -4.79
N ASN A 105 8.82 -6.61 -5.41
CA ASN A 105 9.64 -6.91 -6.59
C ASN A 105 10.95 -7.63 -6.24
N GLU A 106 11.51 -7.28 -5.10
CA GLU A 106 12.73 -7.88 -4.59
C GLU A 106 12.57 -8.13 -3.10
N TRP A 107 12.81 -9.34 -2.68
CA TRP A 107 12.80 -9.72 -1.27
C TRP A 107 14.17 -10.25 -0.89
N ALA A 108 14.87 -9.52 -0.03
CA ALA A 108 16.19 -9.88 0.45
C ALA A 108 16.18 -10.62 1.81
N GLY A 109 14.99 -10.73 2.43
CA GLY A 109 14.84 -11.40 3.73
C GLY A 109 14.99 -12.91 3.59
N THR A 110 16.07 -13.46 4.15
CA THR A 110 16.29 -14.91 4.22
C THR A 110 15.95 -15.42 5.62
N VAL A 111 15.37 -16.62 5.70
CA VAL A 111 15.08 -17.26 6.99
C VAL A 111 16.37 -17.49 7.79
N GLY A 112 16.36 -17.04 9.04
CA GLY A 112 17.50 -17.20 9.93
C GLY A 112 18.62 -16.18 9.72
N ALA A 113 18.50 -15.29 8.75
CA ALA A 113 19.44 -14.18 8.58
C ALA A 113 19.24 -13.11 9.64
N THR A 114 20.32 -12.54 10.12
CA THR A 114 20.31 -11.35 10.97
C THR A 114 20.10 -10.11 10.09
N VAL A 115 19.07 -9.33 10.39
CA VAL A 115 18.78 -8.07 9.70
C VAL A 115 19.15 -6.92 10.64
N ALA A 116 20.06 -6.06 10.19
CA ALA A 116 20.39 -4.84 10.94
C ALA A 116 19.26 -3.81 10.82
N GLY A 117 19.06 -2.99 11.86
CA GLY A 117 18.13 -1.89 11.81
C GLY A 117 18.44 -0.96 10.64
N GLY A 118 17.41 -0.59 9.85
CA GLY A 118 17.57 0.25 8.66
C GLY A 118 17.93 -0.51 7.37
N SER A 119 18.13 -1.83 7.42
CA SER A 119 18.37 -2.62 6.20
C SER A 119 17.12 -2.70 5.33
N VAL A 120 17.31 -2.59 4.03
CA VAL A 120 16.24 -2.81 3.05
C VAL A 120 16.01 -4.32 2.92
N VAL A 121 14.84 -4.80 3.35
CA VAL A 121 14.44 -6.21 3.28
C VAL A 121 13.57 -6.54 2.07
N GLY A 122 13.06 -5.53 1.40
CA GLY A 122 12.27 -5.67 0.17
C GLY A 122 12.06 -4.35 -0.54
N LYS A 123 11.79 -4.41 -1.82
CA LYS A 123 11.41 -3.24 -2.63
C LYS A 123 9.97 -3.40 -3.08
N VAL A 124 9.18 -2.39 -2.79
CA VAL A 124 7.80 -2.27 -3.25
C VAL A 124 7.81 -1.31 -4.44
N PRO A 125 7.11 -1.62 -5.55
CA PRO A 125 6.95 -0.65 -6.62
C PRO A 125 6.42 0.66 -6.05
N GLY A 126 6.98 1.78 -6.50
CA GLY A 126 6.47 3.11 -6.13
C GLY A 126 4.99 3.23 -6.53
N SER A 127 4.21 3.98 -5.76
CA SER A 127 2.86 4.33 -6.19
C SER A 127 2.93 5.11 -7.49
N VAL A 128 2.14 4.68 -8.47
CA VAL A 128 1.97 5.46 -9.71
C VAL A 128 1.18 6.71 -9.35
N THR A 129 1.80 7.87 -9.48
CA THR A 129 1.19 9.17 -9.16
C THR A 129 0.65 9.88 -10.39
N LYS A 130 1.18 9.54 -11.57
CA LYS A 130 0.74 10.11 -12.85
C LYS A 130 1.11 9.21 -14.03
N PHE A 131 0.38 9.35 -15.12
CA PHE A 131 0.72 8.81 -16.43
C PHE A 131 0.95 9.95 -17.41
N SER A 132 2.05 9.91 -18.15
CA SER A 132 2.37 10.88 -19.19
C SER A 132 2.21 10.24 -20.57
N ILE A 133 1.62 10.98 -21.51
CA ILE A 133 1.48 10.52 -22.90
C ILE A 133 2.72 10.98 -23.65
N GLN A 134 3.59 10.04 -23.99
CA GLN A 134 4.78 10.35 -24.79
C GLN A 134 4.36 10.79 -26.19
N ASN A 135 5.02 11.85 -26.69
CA ASN A 135 4.74 12.47 -27.98
C ASN A 135 3.27 12.94 -28.15
N GLY A 136 2.51 13.02 -27.04
CA GLY A 136 1.17 13.57 -27.05
C GLY A 136 1.17 15.08 -27.34
N GLN A 137 0.25 15.54 -28.19
CA GLN A 137 0.01 16.97 -28.37
C GLN A 137 -1.09 17.43 -27.41
N PRO A 138 -0.89 18.51 -26.64
CA PRO A 138 -1.96 19.11 -25.87
C PRO A 138 -3.14 19.47 -26.77
N SER A 139 -4.37 19.30 -26.29
CA SER A 139 -5.60 19.65 -26.98
C SER A 139 -6.28 20.81 -26.27
N GLU A 140 -7.00 21.62 -26.98
CA GLU A 140 -7.83 22.67 -26.40
C GLU A 140 -9.11 22.13 -25.72
N LEU A 141 -9.42 20.85 -25.94
CA LEU A 141 -10.60 20.19 -25.37
C LEU A 141 -10.17 19.05 -24.44
N ASP A 142 -11.00 18.79 -23.43
CA ASP A 142 -10.88 17.62 -22.59
C ASP A 142 -11.05 16.36 -23.43
N ARG A 143 -10.21 15.35 -23.16
CA ARG A 143 -10.25 14.05 -23.85
C ARG A 143 -10.36 12.93 -22.84
N THR A 144 -10.90 11.80 -23.29
CA THR A 144 -10.91 10.57 -22.49
C THR A 144 -9.66 9.77 -22.78
N VAL A 145 -8.95 9.35 -21.75
CA VAL A 145 -7.84 8.40 -21.82
C VAL A 145 -8.31 7.07 -21.28
N THR A 146 -8.04 6.02 -22.03
CA THR A 146 -8.28 4.64 -21.57
C THR A 146 -6.94 3.92 -21.48
N LEU A 147 -6.63 3.36 -20.32
CA LEU A 147 -5.43 2.57 -20.09
C LEU A 147 -5.81 1.30 -19.33
N ILE A 148 -5.56 0.15 -19.93
CA ILE A 148 -5.86 -1.17 -19.36
C ILE A 148 -7.31 -1.24 -18.84
N GLY A 149 -8.27 -0.82 -19.68
CA GLY A 149 -9.70 -0.85 -19.35
C GLY A 149 -10.17 0.19 -18.31
N GLN A 150 -9.26 1.00 -17.76
CA GLN A 150 -9.60 2.11 -16.87
C GLN A 150 -9.66 3.41 -17.67
N THR A 151 -10.58 4.30 -17.30
CA THR A 151 -10.79 5.59 -18.01
C THR A 151 -10.59 6.76 -17.08
N ALA A 152 -9.98 7.83 -17.61
CA ALA A 152 -9.86 9.11 -16.94
C ALA A 152 -10.03 10.27 -17.93
N THR A 153 -10.26 11.47 -17.41
CA THR A 153 -10.29 12.68 -18.20
C THR A 153 -8.90 13.29 -18.28
N LEU A 154 -8.35 13.40 -19.48
CA LEU A 154 -7.18 14.22 -19.77
C LEU A 154 -7.65 15.65 -20.00
N LYS A 155 -7.30 16.55 -19.11
CA LYS A 155 -7.73 17.95 -19.18
C LYS A 155 -7.09 18.65 -20.38
N ALA A 156 -7.81 19.65 -20.91
CA ALA A 156 -7.31 20.53 -21.95
C ALA A 156 -5.96 21.14 -21.56
N GLY A 157 -5.06 21.25 -22.52
CA GLY A 157 -3.71 21.80 -22.32
C GLY A 157 -2.72 20.88 -21.65
N THR A 158 -3.10 19.63 -21.28
CA THR A 158 -2.20 18.69 -20.61
C THR A 158 -1.93 17.44 -21.47
N THR A 159 -0.82 16.78 -21.17
CA THR A 159 -0.45 15.45 -21.67
C THR A 159 -0.23 14.46 -20.53
N GLU A 160 -0.64 14.85 -19.32
CA GLU A 160 -0.48 14.05 -18.11
C GLU A 160 -1.83 13.83 -17.44
N VAL A 161 -2.04 12.64 -16.92
CA VAL A 161 -3.17 12.27 -16.05
C VAL A 161 -2.62 12.01 -14.66
N ASP A 162 -2.97 12.87 -13.71
CA ASP A 162 -2.56 12.85 -12.30
C ASP A 162 -3.71 12.48 -11.35
N ASP A 163 -4.79 11.93 -11.90
CA ASP A 163 -5.91 11.44 -11.11
C ASP A 163 -5.48 10.24 -10.25
N ALA A 164 -5.46 10.45 -8.94
CA ALA A 164 -4.98 9.46 -7.98
C ALA A 164 -5.81 8.17 -7.98
N GLU A 165 -7.13 8.27 -8.20
CA GLU A 165 -8.02 7.11 -8.25
C GLU A 165 -7.78 6.30 -9.53
N PHE A 166 -7.65 6.97 -10.66
CA PHE A 166 -7.30 6.34 -11.93
C PHE A 166 -5.93 5.67 -11.86
N CYS A 167 -4.91 6.37 -11.36
CA CYS A 167 -3.56 5.83 -11.22
C CYS A 167 -3.55 4.58 -10.32
N ALA A 168 -4.28 4.60 -9.21
CA ALA A 168 -4.40 3.46 -8.31
C ALA A 168 -5.12 2.27 -8.96
N LYS A 169 -6.23 2.52 -9.70
CA LYS A 169 -6.97 1.47 -10.42
C LYS A 169 -6.12 0.82 -11.50
N VAL A 170 -5.40 1.61 -12.31
CA VAL A 170 -4.49 1.07 -13.34
C VAL A 170 -3.38 0.26 -12.71
N ALA A 171 -2.72 0.80 -11.68
CA ALA A 171 -1.62 0.13 -10.98
C ALA A 171 -2.05 -1.19 -10.31
N ALA A 172 -3.32 -1.33 -9.94
CA ALA A 172 -3.87 -2.55 -9.35
C ALA A 172 -4.21 -3.64 -10.38
N THR A 173 -4.22 -3.34 -11.68
CA THR A 173 -4.53 -4.33 -12.71
C THR A 173 -3.39 -5.35 -12.87
N GLN A 174 -3.76 -6.60 -13.15
CA GLN A 174 -2.78 -7.65 -13.34
C GLN A 174 -1.91 -7.40 -14.57
N GLU A 175 -2.50 -6.84 -15.64
CA GLU A 175 -1.79 -6.45 -16.86
C GLU A 175 -0.71 -5.40 -16.58
N PHE A 176 -1.03 -4.33 -15.83
CA PHE A 176 -0.04 -3.31 -15.48
C PHE A 176 1.08 -3.87 -14.62
N GLN A 177 0.75 -4.71 -13.65
CA GLN A 177 1.72 -5.34 -12.77
C GLN A 177 2.66 -6.30 -13.50
N SER A 178 2.16 -7.01 -14.53
CA SER A 178 3.01 -7.85 -15.37
C SER A 178 3.93 -7.03 -16.27
N LEU A 179 3.41 -5.95 -16.86
CA LEU A 179 4.22 -5.03 -17.69
C LEU A 179 5.35 -4.39 -16.89
N THR A 180 5.09 -3.93 -15.66
CA THR A 180 6.14 -3.32 -14.82
C THR A 180 7.25 -4.29 -14.47
N SER A 181 6.97 -5.57 -14.31
CA SER A 181 8.00 -6.59 -14.07
C SER A 181 8.93 -6.75 -15.29
N ASP A 182 8.37 -6.77 -16.49
CA ASP A 182 9.12 -6.90 -17.74
C ASP A 182 9.85 -5.59 -18.11
N MET A 183 9.22 -4.43 -17.88
CA MET A 183 9.79 -3.11 -18.18
C MET A 183 10.96 -2.74 -17.26
N LEU A 184 10.92 -3.13 -15.99
CA LEU A 184 12.07 -2.97 -15.08
C LEU A 184 13.27 -3.82 -15.51
N ALA A 185 13.00 -4.94 -16.21
CA ALA A 185 14.05 -5.80 -16.75
C ALA A 185 14.60 -5.31 -18.09
N THR A 186 13.83 -4.53 -18.88
CA THR A 186 14.17 -4.20 -20.28
C THR A 186 14.13 -2.71 -20.62
N GLY A 187 13.65 -1.83 -19.75
CA GLY A 187 13.57 -0.38 -20.02
C GLY A 187 12.58 0.01 -21.13
N LEU A 188 11.54 -0.76 -21.36
CA LEU A 188 10.53 -0.50 -22.40
C LEU A 188 9.51 0.57 -22.00
N GLU A 189 9.17 1.41 -22.96
CA GLU A 189 8.15 2.46 -22.85
C GLU A 189 6.79 1.93 -23.30
N ALA A 190 5.75 2.11 -22.47
CA ALA A 190 4.40 1.72 -22.83
C ALA A 190 3.73 2.79 -23.70
N SER A 191 3.14 2.41 -24.85
CA SER A 191 2.35 3.31 -25.68
C SER A 191 0.88 3.25 -25.33
N VAL A 192 0.26 4.43 -25.21
CA VAL A 192 -1.19 4.57 -24.94
C VAL A 192 -1.88 5.03 -26.23
N GLN A 193 -2.95 4.35 -26.63
CA GLN A 193 -3.81 4.83 -27.72
C GLN A 193 -4.84 5.80 -27.18
N LEU A 194 -4.92 6.97 -27.81
CA LEU A 194 -5.98 7.95 -27.60
C LEU A 194 -7.13 7.68 -28.58
N VAL A 195 -8.34 7.64 -28.12
CA VAL A 195 -9.55 7.55 -28.91
C VAL A 195 -10.31 8.86 -28.81
#